data_66172e938221c3499c7ba4b319dacf20
#
_entry.id   66172e938221c3499c7ba4b319dacf20
#
_cell.length_a   1.000
_cell.length_b   1.000
_cell.length_c   1.000
_cell.angle_alpha   90.00
_cell.angle_beta   90.00
_cell.angle_gamma   90.00
#
_symmetry.space_group_name_H-M   'P 1'
#
loop_
_entity.id
_entity.type
_entity.pdbx_description
1 polymer ?
#
loop_
_entity_poly.entity_id
_entity_poly.type
_entity_poly.pdbx_seq_one_letter_code
_entity_poly.pdbx_strand_id
1 'polypeptide(L)'
;IIIFGVNTEYFGEKSEEIVDLFYNKCYNMVKHFLAGDIMDSILVKLFIKDYKNTSSESVRIKYGALASIFGIISNVVICALKIIVGAFSGALSILADGINNLSDALNSIVALIGFKMSQKKPDKEHPYGHQRMEYIAGFIVSVIVCVLGVELILEAVDKIKSNDTSVGYFYLNIAVLAFAIIVKLYQAILNRSIGKKINSQTLIATATDSRNDVISTSLVLIGLI
;
A
#
# COMPACT_ATOMS: atom_id res chain seq x y z
N ILE A 1 26.62 15.84 -12.90
CA ILE A 1 26.29 16.12 -14.32
C ILE A 1 25.43 17.38 -14.32
N ILE A 2 26.07 18.49 -14.56
CA ILE A 2 25.47 19.84 -14.66
C ILE A 2 25.00 19.98 -16.12
N ILE A 3 23.77 19.64 -16.41
CA ILE A 3 23.07 20.07 -17.61
C ILE A 3 21.69 20.54 -17.17
N PHE A 4 21.46 21.83 -17.33
CA PHE A 4 20.38 22.67 -16.84
C PHE A 4 20.52 23.02 -15.34
N GLY A 5 20.80 24.28 -15.07
CA GLY A 5 20.87 24.90 -13.75
C GLY A 5 19.51 24.95 -13.02
N VAL A 6 18.85 23.79 -12.94
CA VAL A 6 17.63 23.57 -12.16
C VAL A 6 18.09 23.01 -10.82
N ASN A 7 17.92 23.79 -9.77
CA ASN A 7 18.21 23.36 -8.41
C ASN A 7 17.26 22.23 -8.03
N THR A 8 17.75 20.99 -8.17
CA THR A 8 16.95 19.75 -7.95
C THR A 8 16.46 19.63 -6.51
N GLU A 9 17.16 20.23 -5.53
CA GLU A 9 16.72 20.30 -4.14
C GLU A 9 15.46 21.19 -4.00
N TYR A 10 15.45 22.36 -4.65
CA TYR A 10 14.32 23.29 -4.61
C TYR A 10 13.05 22.71 -5.29
N PHE A 11 13.22 21.92 -6.37
CA PHE A 11 12.12 21.21 -7.03
C PHE A 11 11.61 20.03 -6.19
N GLY A 12 12.49 19.32 -5.51
CA GLY A 12 12.14 18.23 -4.60
C GLY A 12 11.28 18.72 -3.42
N GLU A 13 11.75 19.74 -2.71
CA GLU A 13 11.07 20.32 -1.55
C GLU A 13 9.70 20.90 -1.92
N LYS A 14 9.61 21.61 -3.04
CA LYS A 14 8.35 22.22 -3.50
C LYS A 14 7.36 21.19 -4.04
N SER A 15 7.83 20.10 -4.63
CA SER A 15 6.97 18.99 -5.07
C SER A 15 6.39 18.22 -3.89
N GLU A 16 7.17 17.98 -2.83
CA GLU A 16 6.66 17.37 -1.60
C GLU A 16 5.62 18.24 -0.91
N GLU A 17 5.85 19.57 -0.86
CA GLU A 17 4.90 20.52 -0.25
C GLU A 17 3.56 20.57 -1.01
N ILE A 18 3.60 20.57 -2.36
CA ILE A 18 2.40 20.54 -3.21
C ILE A 18 1.66 19.21 -3.03
N VAL A 19 2.38 18.11 -3.00
CA VAL A 19 1.82 16.77 -2.82
C VAL A 19 1.19 16.62 -1.44
N ASP A 20 1.85 17.09 -0.38
CA ASP A 20 1.31 17.10 0.97
C ASP A 20 0.08 18.03 1.09
N LEU A 21 0.09 19.17 0.43
CA LEU A 21 -1.07 20.07 0.36
C LEU A 21 -2.26 19.39 -0.35
N PHE A 22 -2.00 18.75 -1.50
CA PHE A 22 -3.01 18.00 -2.25
C PHE A 22 -3.55 16.83 -1.43
N TYR A 23 -2.66 16.02 -0.81
CA TYR A 23 -3.05 14.94 0.08
C TYR A 23 -3.89 15.43 1.25
N ASN A 24 -3.45 16.48 1.95
CA ASN A 24 -4.19 17.03 3.10
C ASN A 24 -5.55 17.57 2.69
N LYS A 25 -5.67 18.16 1.51
CA LYS A 25 -6.95 18.65 0.97
C LYS A 25 -7.88 17.50 0.60
N CYS A 26 -7.37 16.48 -0.10
CA CYS A 26 -8.11 15.25 -0.40
C CYS A 26 -8.46 14.48 0.88
N TYR A 27 -7.53 14.35 1.82
CA TYR A 27 -7.75 13.71 3.12
C TYR A 27 -8.87 14.40 3.91
N ASN A 28 -8.84 15.73 4.01
CA ASN A 28 -9.87 16.49 4.73
C ASN A 28 -11.22 16.42 4.01
N MET A 29 -11.25 16.45 2.69
CA MET A 29 -12.46 16.31 1.89
C MET A 29 -13.06 14.90 2.07
N VAL A 30 -12.26 13.86 1.96
CA VAL A 30 -12.70 12.47 2.16
C VAL A 30 -13.11 12.22 3.60
N LYS A 31 -12.36 12.76 4.58
CA LYS A 31 -12.73 12.70 5.99
C LYS A 31 -14.05 13.41 6.27
N HIS A 32 -14.32 14.53 5.60
CA HIS A 32 -15.57 15.30 5.75
C HIS A 32 -16.74 14.60 5.02
N PHE A 33 -16.46 14.03 3.83
CA PHE A 33 -17.48 13.36 3.00
C PHE A 33 -17.84 11.96 3.53
N LEU A 34 -16.86 11.21 4.03
CA LEU A 34 -17.11 9.90 4.65
C LEU A 34 -17.49 10.01 6.13
N ALA A 35 -17.66 11.26 6.64
CA ALA A 35 -17.90 11.52 8.07
C ALA A 35 -17.10 10.52 8.92
N GLY A 36 -15.82 10.77 9.13
CA GLY A 36 -14.80 9.83 9.65
C GLY A 36 -15.21 8.98 10.86
N ASP A 37 -16.28 9.37 11.55
CA ASP A 37 -16.87 8.60 12.64
C ASP A 37 -17.94 7.59 12.17
N ILE A 38 -18.54 7.74 10.97
CA ILE A 38 -19.66 6.90 10.52
C ILE A 38 -19.14 5.59 9.94
N MET A 39 -18.09 5.61 9.14
CA MET A 39 -17.61 4.40 8.44
C MET A 39 -16.71 3.54 9.34
N ASP A 40 -15.90 4.17 10.19
CA ASP A 40 -15.23 3.50 11.33
C ASP A 40 -16.28 2.84 12.24
N SER A 41 -17.42 3.52 12.44
CA SER A 41 -18.50 2.98 13.25
C SER A 41 -19.27 1.83 12.59
N ILE A 42 -19.45 1.80 11.26
CA ILE A 42 -20.22 0.74 10.58
C ILE A 42 -19.41 -0.55 10.50
N LEU A 43 -18.19 -0.51 9.97
CA LEU A 43 -17.32 -1.69 9.89
C LEU A 43 -16.99 -2.23 11.27
N VAL A 44 -16.63 -1.36 12.20
CA VAL A 44 -16.30 -1.74 13.57
C VAL A 44 -17.51 -2.32 14.30
N LYS A 45 -18.71 -1.71 14.19
CA LYS A 45 -19.94 -2.23 14.80
C LYS A 45 -20.39 -3.57 14.21
N LEU A 46 -20.12 -3.78 12.91
CA LEU A 46 -20.48 -5.03 12.22
C LEU A 46 -19.62 -6.20 12.70
N PHE A 47 -18.31 -5.96 12.94
CA PHE A 47 -17.35 -7.02 13.23
C PHE A 47 -16.93 -7.12 14.70
N ILE A 48 -17.12 -6.06 15.51
CA ILE A 48 -16.63 -6.01 16.90
C ILE A 48 -17.80 -5.74 17.87
N LYS A 49 -18.25 -6.79 18.58
CA LYS A 49 -19.39 -6.73 19.50
C LYS A 49 -19.26 -5.69 20.62
N ASP A 50 -18.08 -5.52 21.22
CA ASP A 50 -17.84 -4.60 22.37
C ASP A 50 -16.91 -3.44 21.98
N TYR A 51 -17.13 -2.84 20.80
CA TYR A 51 -16.27 -1.83 20.20
C TYR A 51 -15.98 -0.60 21.06
N LYS A 52 -16.78 -0.33 22.10
CA LYS A 52 -16.57 0.80 23.02
C LYS A 52 -15.47 0.55 24.06
N ASN A 53 -15.18 -0.70 24.39
CA ASN A 53 -14.22 -1.05 25.45
C ASN A 53 -12.81 -1.26 24.87
N THR A 54 -12.19 -0.17 24.42
CA THR A 54 -10.83 -0.18 23.85
C THR A 54 -9.72 -0.47 24.87
N SER A 55 -10.05 -0.47 26.16
CA SER A 55 -9.11 -0.85 27.22
C SER A 55 -8.92 -2.37 27.31
N SER A 56 -9.85 -3.16 26.78
CA SER A 56 -9.74 -4.62 26.75
C SER A 56 -8.77 -5.07 25.67
N GLU A 57 -7.78 -5.90 26.06
CA GLU A 57 -6.79 -6.47 25.16
C GLU A 57 -7.44 -7.24 23.98
N SER A 58 -8.50 -8.03 24.27
CA SER A 58 -9.22 -8.78 23.26
C SER A 58 -9.90 -7.88 22.21
N VAL A 59 -10.39 -6.72 22.61
CA VAL A 59 -10.98 -5.73 21.71
C VAL A 59 -9.91 -5.06 20.86
N ARG A 60 -8.75 -4.72 21.45
CA ARG A 60 -7.60 -4.16 20.70
C ARG A 60 -7.10 -5.10 19.62
N ILE A 61 -6.99 -6.42 19.94
CA ILE A 61 -6.59 -7.44 18.95
C ILE A 61 -7.59 -7.50 17.80
N LYS A 62 -8.89 -7.45 18.07
CA LYS A 62 -9.93 -7.46 17.01
C LYS A 62 -9.86 -6.22 16.12
N TYR A 63 -9.59 -5.04 16.68
CA TYR A 63 -9.39 -3.82 15.91
C TYR A 63 -8.16 -3.93 14.99
N GLY A 64 -7.03 -4.42 15.51
CA GLY A 64 -5.83 -4.65 14.73
C GLY A 64 -6.05 -5.67 13.61
N ALA A 65 -6.72 -6.79 13.92
CA ALA A 65 -7.04 -7.83 12.94
C ALA A 65 -7.95 -7.30 11.83
N LEU A 66 -9.00 -6.52 12.15
CA LEU A 66 -9.91 -5.92 11.18
C LEU A 66 -9.15 -5.00 10.21
N ALA A 67 -8.32 -4.10 10.75
CA ALA A 67 -7.53 -3.18 9.94
C ALA A 67 -6.53 -3.92 9.03
N SER A 68 -5.85 -4.93 9.56
CA SER A 68 -4.89 -5.75 8.80
C SER A 68 -5.55 -6.56 7.70
N ILE A 69 -6.67 -7.23 7.97
CA ILE A 69 -7.41 -8.02 6.97
C ILE A 69 -7.93 -7.12 5.85
N PHE A 70 -8.50 -5.96 6.21
CA PHE A 70 -8.94 -4.99 5.22
C PHE A 70 -7.77 -4.50 4.36
N GLY A 71 -6.62 -4.20 4.98
CA GLY A 71 -5.41 -3.79 4.29
C GLY A 71 -4.91 -4.83 3.29
N ILE A 72 -4.84 -6.10 3.70
CA ILE A 72 -4.40 -7.20 2.82
C ILE A 72 -5.36 -7.37 1.64
N ILE A 73 -6.66 -7.45 1.89
CA ILE A 73 -7.66 -7.66 0.83
C ILE A 73 -7.61 -6.50 -0.17
N SER A 74 -7.60 -5.26 0.31
CA SER A 74 -7.55 -4.08 -0.57
C SER A 74 -6.26 -4.03 -1.38
N ASN A 75 -5.10 -4.33 -0.79
CA ASN A 75 -3.82 -4.35 -1.51
C ASN A 75 -3.79 -5.44 -2.59
N VAL A 76 -4.31 -6.64 -2.31
CA VAL A 76 -4.40 -7.73 -3.30
C VAL A 76 -5.31 -7.33 -4.46
N VAL A 77 -6.46 -6.73 -4.18
CA VAL A 77 -7.42 -6.29 -5.21
C VAL A 77 -6.80 -5.19 -6.09
N ILE A 78 -6.19 -4.16 -5.47
CA ILE A 78 -5.55 -3.06 -6.20
C ILE A 78 -4.37 -3.59 -7.04
N CYS A 79 -3.54 -4.45 -6.48
CA CYS A 79 -2.44 -5.11 -7.16
C CYS A 79 -2.92 -5.86 -8.40
N ALA A 80 -3.91 -6.74 -8.25
CA ALA A 80 -4.46 -7.51 -9.36
C ALA A 80 -5.02 -6.61 -10.46
N LEU A 81 -5.79 -5.57 -10.10
CA LEU A 81 -6.34 -4.62 -11.07
C LEU A 81 -5.25 -3.86 -11.82
N LYS A 82 -4.24 -3.33 -11.11
CA LYS A 82 -3.13 -2.59 -11.73
C LYS A 82 -2.29 -3.47 -12.65
N ILE A 83 -1.96 -4.70 -12.23
CA ILE A 83 -1.18 -5.63 -13.04
C ILE A 83 -1.96 -6.01 -14.30
N ILE A 84 -3.23 -6.39 -14.18
CA ILE A 84 -4.06 -6.77 -15.32
C ILE A 84 -4.18 -5.60 -16.30
N VAL A 85 -4.60 -4.43 -15.81
CA VAL A 85 -4.82 -3.27 -16.68
C VAL A 85 -3.51 -2.74 -17.25
N GLY A 86 -2.43 -2.67 -16.45
CA GLY A 86 -1.10 -2.26 -16.91
C GLY A 86 -0.56 -3.17 -18.01
N ALA A 87 -0.72 -4.50 -17.86
CA ALA A 87 -0.30 -5.47 -18.88
C ALA A 87 -1.10 -5.33 -20.18
N PHE A 88 -2.43 -5.17 -20.12
CA PHE A 88 -3.26 -5.00 -21.30
C PHE A 88 -3.09 -3.64 -21.99
N SER A 89 -2.85 -2.59 -21.23
CA SER A 89 -2.67 -1.23 -21.77
C SER A 89 -1.25 -0.93 -22.24
N GLY A 90 -0.27 -1.77 -21.87
CA GLY A 90 1.14 -1.50 -22.09
C GLY A 90 1.70 -0.36 -21.22
N ALA A 91 0.98 0.08 -20.18
CA ALA A 91 1.39 1.16 -19.29
C ALA A 91 2.35 0.65 -18.21
N LEU A 92 3.66 0.72 -18.47
CA LEU A 92 4.72 0.28 -17.54
C LEU A 92 4.66 0.97 -16.19
N SER A 93 4.26 2.24 -16.13
CA SER A 93 4.11 2.96 -14.86
C SER A 93 3.01 2.37 -13.98
N ILE A 94 1.92 1.89 -14.58
CA ILE A 94 0.83 1.21 -13.86
C ILE A 94 1.27 -0.18 -13.40
N LEU A 95 2.03 -0.92 -14.24
CA LEU A 95 2.63 -2.19 -13.87
C LEU A 95 3.58 -2.04 -12.68
N ALA A 96 4.48 -1.06 -12.72
CA ALA A 96 5.43 -0.78 -11.65
C ALA A 96 4.71 -0.46 -10.32
N ASP A 97 3.67 0.38 -10.39
CA ASP A 97 2.84 0.72 -9.22
C ASP A 97 2.03 -0.51 -8.74
N GLY A 98 1.63 -1.42 -9.65
CA GLY A 98 1.03 -2.71 -9.32
C GLY A 98 2.00 -3.64 -8.57
N ILE A 99 3.24 -3.74 -9.01
CA ILE A 99 4.29 -4.55 -8.36
C ILE A 99 4.64 -3.99 -6.97
N ASN A 100 4.64 -2.66 -6.79
CA ASN A 100 4.77 -2.06 -5.47
C ASN A 100 3.66 -2.55 -4.52
N ASN A 101 2.39 -2.51 -4.95
CA ASN A 101 1.28 -3.04 -4.14
C ASN A 101 1.36 -4.56 -3.93
N LEU A 102 1.95 -5.32 -4.86
CA LEU A 102 2.24 -6.75 -4.68
C LEU A 102 3.25 -6.96 -3.55
N SER A 103 4.33 -6.18 -3.53
CA SER A 103 5.34 -6.21 -2.46
C SER A 103 4.70 -5.97 -1.09
N ASP A 104 3.83 -4.98 -0.97
CA ASP A 104 3.11 -4.67 0.28
C ASP A 104 2.20 -5.82 0.73
N ALA A 105 1.48 -6.42 -0.22
CA ALA A 105 0.62 -7.57 0.06
C ALA A 105 1.44 -8.79 0.52
N LEU A 106 2.54 -9.09 -0.16
CA LEU A 106 3.44 -10.19 0.18
C LEU A 106 4.09 -9.98 1.55
N ASN A 107 4.59 -8.77 1.84
CA ASN A 107 5.15 -8.43 3.15
C ASN A 107 4.11 -8.60 4.27
N SER A 108 2.87 -8.21 4.03
CA SER A 108 1.78 -8.38 5.00
C SER A 108 1.46 -9.86 5.23
N ILE A 109 1.46 -10.70 4.19
CA ILE A 109 1.26 -12.15 4.28
C ILE A 109 2.41 -12.80 5.05
N VAL A 110 3.66 -12.43 4.73
CA VAL A 110 4.86 -12.93 5.43
C VAL A 110 4.80 -12.58 6.92
N ALA A 111 4.44 -11.35 7.25
CA ALA A 111 4.29 -10.92 8.64
C ALA A 111 3.22 -11.75 9.40
N LEU A 112 2.08 -12.02 8.75
CA LEU A 112 1.03 -12.88 9.34
C LEU A 112 1.50 -14.33 9.54
N ILE A 113 2.17 -14.90 8.56
CA ILE A 113 2.72 -16.26 8.63
C ILE A 113 3.80 -16.33 9.71
N GLY A 114 4.73 -15.37 9.72
CA GLY A 114 5.79 -15.25 10.69
C GLY A 114 5.25 -15.16 12.13
N PHE A 115 4.25 -14.29 12.33
CA PHE A 115 3.59 -14.16 13.64
C PHE A 115 2.90 -15.45 14.08
N LYS A 116 2.21 -16.14 13.17
CA LYS A 116 1.57 -17.43 13.46
C LYS A 116 2.57 -18.53 13.75
N MET A 117 3.69 -18.56 13.04
CA MET A 117 4.75 -19.56 13.25
C MET A 117 5.57 -19.29 14.53
N SER A 118 5.80 -18.02 14.88
CA SER A 118 6.54 -17.68 16.11
C SER A 118 5.84 -18.14 17.38
N GLN A 119 4.52 -18.34 17.34
CA GLN A 119 3.74 -18.87 18.45
C GLN A 119 3.85 -20.40 18.59
N LYS A 120 4.41 -21.09 17.60
CA LYS A 120 4.57 -22.54 17.60
C LYS A 120 5.72 -22.93 18.51
N LYS A 121 5.46 -23.78 19.50
CA LYS A 121 6.49 -24.29 20.40
C LYS A 121 7.55 -25.09 19.65
N PRO A 122 8.80 -25.13 20.14
CA PRO A 122 9.83 -26.03 19.63
C PRO A 122 9.32 -27.46 19.55
N ASP A 123 9.61 -28.14 18.45
CA ASP A 123 9.32 -29.55 18.22
C ASP A 123 10.61 -30.37 18.07
N LYS A 124 10.49 -31.69 17.88
CA LYS A 124 11.66 -32.59 17.79
C LYS A 124 12.52 -32.30 16.55
N GLU A 125 11.93 -31.77 15.48
CA GLU A 125 12.63 -31.45 14.23
C GLU A 125 13.23 -30.05 14.28
N HIS A 126 12.62 -29.13 15.06
CA HIS A 126 13.04 -27.74 15.22
C HIS A 126 13.24 -27.37 16.68
N PRO A 127 14.33 -27.81 17.31
CA PRO A 127 14.59 -27.58 18.75
C PRO A 127 14.71 -26.09 19.11
N TYR A 128 15.09 -25.24 18.16
CA TYR A 128 15.24 -23.77 18.33
C TYR A 128 13.96 -22.99 17.99
N GLY A 129 12.85 -23.70 17.68
CA GLY A 129 11.58 -23.08 17.29
C GLY A 129 11.57 -22.57 15.85
N HIS A 130 10.45 -21.96 15.46
CA HIS A 130 10.16 -21.57 14.08
C HIS A 130 10.32 -20.06 13.82
N GLN A 131 10.87 -19.29 14.76
CA GLN A 131 10.96 -17.83 14.67
C GLN A 131 11.75 -17.33 13.45
N ARG A 132 12.74 -18.12 12.98
CA ARG A 132 13.57 -17.74 11.83
C ARG A 132 12.86 -17.90 10.48
N MET A 133 11.72 -18.56 10.43
CA MET A 133 10.94 -18.74 9.19
C MET A 133 10.41 -17.43 8.64
N GLU A 134 10.15 -16.44 9.49
CA GLU A 134 9.77 -15.08 9.09
C GLU A 134 10.87 -14.43 8.25
N TYR A 135 12.12 -14.51 8.69
CA TYR A 135 13.26 -13.93 7.95
C TYR A 135 13.49 -14.63 6.60
N ILE A 136 13.34 -15.96 6.56
CA ILE A 136 13.49 -16.73 5.32
C ILE A 136 12.39 -16.36 4.34
N ALA A 137 11.14 -16.29 4.80
CA ALA A 137 10.01 -15.90 3.95
C ALA A 137 10.16 -14.45 3.45
N GLY A 138 10.56 -13.51 4.31
CA GLY A 138 10.87 -12.12 3.93
C GLY A 138 12.00 -12.03 2.91
N PHE A 139 13.06 -12.83 3.07
CA PHE A 139 14.16 -12.89 2.11
C PHE A 139 13.68 -13.39 0.72
N ILE A 140 12.88 -14.45 0.69
CA ILE A 140 12.33 -14.98 -0.58
C ILE A 140 11.48 -13.92 -1.29
N VAL A 141 10.59 -13.22 -0.55
CA VAL A 141 9.78 -12.14 -1.11
C VAL A 141 10.66 -11.01 -1.65
N SER A 142 11.70 -10.61 -0.91
CA SER A 142 12.61 -9.55 -1.35
C SER A 142 13.34 -9.92 -2.65
N VAL A 143 13.74 -11.18 -2.81
CA VAL A 143 14.37 -11.67 -4.06
C VAL A 143 13.38 -11.62 -5.21
N ILE A 144 12.12 -12.09 -5.01
CA ILE A 144 11.09 -12.06 -6.05
C ILE A 144 10.82 -10.62 -6.51
N VAL A 145 10.63 -9.70 -5.57
CA VAL A 145 10.39 -8.27 -5.88
C VAL A 145 11.59 -7.64 -6.59
N CYS A 146 12.81 -8.01 -6.19
CA CYS A 146 14.03 -7.54 -6.85
C CYS A 146 14.08 -7.99 -8.33
N VAL A 147 13.77 -9.27 -8.61
CA VAL A 147 13.74 -9.81 -9.99
C VAL A 147 12.70 -9.07 -10.83
N LEU A 148 11.48 -8.92 -10.32
CA LEU A 148 10.42 -8.18 -11.00
C LEU A 148 10.80 -6.72 -11.26
N GLY A 149 11.48 -6.06 -10.32
CA GLY A 149 11.99 -4.70 -10.49
C GLY A 149 13.04 -4.60 -11.60
N VAL A 150 13.94 -5.57 -11.69
CA VAL A 150 14.95 -5.64 -12.78
C VAL A 150 14.26 -5.84 -14.15
N GLU A 151 13.29 -6.75 -14.24
CA GLU A 151 12.52 -6.96 -15.47
C GLU A 151 11.81 -5.68 -15.93
N LEU A 152 11.19 -4.92 -15.02
CA LEU A 152 10.58 -3.64 -15.35
C LEU A 152 11.59 -2.62 -15.87
N ILE A 153 12.78 -2.57 -15.29
CA ILE A 153 13.85 -1.66 -15.77
C ILE A 153 14.26 -2.03 -17.19
N LEU A 154 14.46 -3.31 -17.48
CA LEU A 154 14.83 -3.78 -18.82
C LEU A 154 13.73 -3.45 -19.85
N GLU A 155 12.46 -3.70 -19.51
CA GLU A 155 11.33 -3.35 -20.37
C GLU A 155 11.21 -1.83 -20.60
N ALA A 156 11.45 -1.02 -19.57
CA ALA A 156 11.47 0.43 -19.70
C ALA A 156 12.58 0.92 -20.64
N VAL A 157 13.77 0.35 -20.54
CA VAL A 157 14.91 0.66 -21.44
C VAL A 157 14.57 0.28 -22.88
N ASP A 158 13.93 -0.87 -23.11
CA ASP A 158 13.54 -1.32 -24.45
C ASP A 158 12.45 -0.43 -25.05
N LYS A 159 11.48 0.02 -24.27
CA LYS A 159 10.46 0.99 -24.71
C LYS A 159 11.06 2.34 -25.07
N ILE A 160 12.02 2.83 -24.30
CA ILE A 160 12.74 4.07 -24.61
C ILE A 160 13.50 3.93 -25.93
N LYS A 161 14.18 2.80 -26.16
CA LYS A 161 14.94 2.54 -27.38
C LYS A 161 14.05 2.39 -28.61
N SER A 162 12.92 1.74 -28.48
CA SER A 162 11.95 1.53 -29.55
C SER A 162 11.08 2.76 -29.83
N ASN A 163 11.19 3.79 -29.01
CA ASN A 163 10.33 4.98 -29.06
C ASN A 163 8.84 4.67 -29.03
N ASP A 164 8.48 3.52 -28.40
CA ASP A 164 7.10 3.07 -28.24
C ASP A 164 6.48 3.71 -26.99
N THR A 165 5.73 4.78 -27.22
CA THR A 165 5.00 5.51 -26.18
C THR A 165 3.50 5.21 -26.21
N SER A 166 3.07 4.21 -26.99
CA SER A 166 1.66 3.88 -27.12
C SER A 166 1.10 3.26 -25.83
N VAL A 167 0.19 3.96 -25.18
CA VAL A 167 -0.58 3.46 -24.04
C VAL A 167 -2.03 3.27 -24.47
N GLY A 168 -2.47 2.01 -24.46
CA GLY A 168 -3.86 1.67 -24.77
C GLY A 168 -4.82 1.96 -23.61
N TYR A 169 -6.11 1.91 -23.89
CA TYR A 169 -7.18 1.94 -22.87
C TYR A 169 -7.12 3.10 -21.87
N PHE A 170 -6.84 4.30 -22.33
CA PHE A 170 -6.63 5.51 -21.53
C PHE A 170 -7.66 5.70 -20.41
N TYR A 171 -8.96 5.63 -20.72
CA TYR A 171 -10.02 5.80 -19.70
C TYR A 171 -10.04 4.70 -18.65
N LEU A 172 -9.70 3.45 -19.04
CA LEU A 172 -9.61 2.34 -18.10
C LEU A 172 -8.44 2.53 -17.14
N ASN A 173 -7.30 2.99 -17.64
CA ASN A 173 -6.13 3.31 -16.82
C ASN A 173 -6.46 4.38 -15.77
N ILE A 174 -7.11 5.47 -16.17
CA ILE A 174 -7.57 6.54 -15.25
C ILE A 174 -8.53 5.97 -14.21
N ALA A 175 -9.51 5.17 -14.62
CA ALA A 175 -10.49 4.61 -13.71
C ALA A 175 -9.86 3.71 -12.63
N VAL A 176 -8.90 2.85 -13.00
CA VAL A 176 -8.19 1.96 -12.06
C VAL A 176 -7.30 2.76 -11.11
N LEU A 177 -6.57 3.75 -11.61
CA LEU A 177 -5.72 4.60 -10.77
C LEU A 177 -6.57 5.43 -9.79
N ALA A 178 -7.67 6.03 -10.25
CA ALA A 178 -8.59 6.78 -9.39
C ALA A 178 -9.22 5.89 -8.32
N PHE A 179 -9.66 4.68 -8.69
CA PHE A 179 -10.15 3.69 -7.73
C PHE A 179 -9.08 3.32 -6.68
N ALA A 180 -7.86 3.07 -7.11
CA ALA A 180 -6.74 2.75 -6.21
C ALA A 180 -6.46 3.90 -5.23
N ILE A 181 -6.46 5.15 -5.70
CA ILE A 181 -6.28 6.34 -4.85
C ILE A 181 -7.39 6.40 -3.77
N ILE A 182 -8.65 6.21 -4.15
CA ILE A 182 -9.78 6.26 -3.21
C ILE A 182 -9.65 5.17 -2.15
N VAL A 183 -9.33 3.93 -2.54
CA VAL A 183 -9.18 2.81 -1.60
C VAL A 183 -7.99 3.03 -0.67
N LYS A 184 -6.85 3.50 -1.17
CA LYS A 184 -5.65 3.79 -0.36
C LYS A 184 -5.86 4.97 0.59
N LEU A 185 -6.57 6.02 0.17
CA LEU A 185 -6.99 7.11 1.06
C LEU A 185 -7.86 6.60 2.20
N TYR A 186 -8.84 5.76 1.88
CA TYR A 186 -9.69 5.16 2.90
C TYR A 186 -8.89 4.28 3.86
N GLN A 187 -7.97 3.46 3.34
CA GLN A 187 -7.08 2.64 4.15
C GLN A 187 -6.19 3.48 5.08
N ALA A 188 -5.64 4.60 4.59
CA ALA A 188 -4.84 5.51 5.39
C ALA A 188 -5.66 6.13 6.55
N ILE A 189 -6.89 6.56 6.27
CA ILE A 189 -7.79 7.13 7.28
C ILE A 189 -8.17 6.08 8.33
N LEU A 190 -8.59 4.89 7.89
CA LEU A 190 -8.99 3.78 8.76
C LEU A 190 -7.85 3.34 9.69
N ASN A 191 -6.67 3.09 9.13
CA ASN A 191 -5.51 2.65 9.90
C ASN A 191 -5.05 3.72 10.90
N ARG A 192 -5.10 5.01 10.51
CA ARG A 192 -4.74 6.11 11.41
C ARG A 192 -5.75 6.28 12.55
N SER A 193 -7.05 6.17 12.25
CA SER A 193 -8.12 6.27 13.24
C SER A 193 -8.04 5.12 14.24
N ILE A 194 -7.99 3.88 13.76
CA ILE A 194 -7.86 2.69 14.61
C ILE A 194 -6.54 2.72 15.37
N GLY A 195 -5.43 3.02 14.71
CA GLY A 195 -4.10 3.08 15.33
C GLY A 195 -4.03 4.04 16.50
N LYS A 196 -4.61 5.24 16.37
CA LYS A 196 -4.72 6.19 17.47
C LYS A 196 -5.62 5.67 18.60
N LYS A 197 -6.74 5.03 18.25
CA LYS A 197 -7.73 4.53 19.22
C LYS A 197 -7.21 3.40 20.09
N ILE A 198 -6.36 2.53 19.56
CA ILE A 198 -5.76 1.40 20.28
C ILE A 198 -4.29 1.60 20.64
N ASN A 199 -3.73 2.80 20.42
CA ASN A 199 -2.31 3.12 20.63
C ASN A 199 -1.34 2.16 19.88
N SER A 200 -1.66 1.80 18.64
CA SER A 200 -0.84 0.92 17.80
C SER A 200 0.05 1.71 16.85
N GLN A 201 1.35 1.73 17.14
CA GLN A 201 2.35 2.36 16.27
C GLN A 201 2.44 1.68 14.89
N THR A 202 2.24 0.37 14.84
CA THR A 202 2.21 -0.40 13.59
C THR A 202 1.12 0.08 12.66
N LEU A 203 -0.12 0.28 13.14
CA LEU A 203 -1.21 0.78 12.32
C LEU A 203 -0.99 2.25 11.88
N ILE A 204 -0.35 3.06 12.72
CA ILE A 204 0.02 4.43 12.36
C ILE A 204 1.08 4.42 11.24
N ALA A 205 2.07 3.53 11.31
CA ALA A 205 3.05 3.33 10.25
C ALA A 205 2.37 2.89 8.94
N THR A 206 1.52 1.86 8.98
CA THR A 206 0.74 1.39 7.80
C THR A 206 -0.15 2.50 7.21
N ALA A 207 -0.68 3.40 8.04
CA ALA A 207 -1.42 4.56 7.55
C ALA A 207 -0.51 5.53 6.76
N THR A 208 0.74 5.69 7.19
CA THR A 208 1.73 6.51 6.49
C THR A 208 2.14 5.88 5.18
N ASP A 209 2.34 4.55 5.14
CA ASP A 209 2.64 3.81 3.92
C ASP A 209 1.50 3.96 2.91
N SER A 210 0.24 3.76 3.33
CA SER A 210 -0.93 3.97 2.46
C SER A 210 -1.03 5.41 1.94
N ARG A 211 -0.59 6.42 2.72
CA ARG A 211 -0.48 7.81 2.26
C ARG A 211 0.56 7.95 1.15
N ASN A 212 1.73 7.35 1.32
CA ASN A 212 2.79 7.39 0.33
C ASN A 212 2.35 6.73 -0.99
N ASP A 213 1.58 5.64 -0.90
CA ASP A 213 0.99 4.98 -2.08
C ASP A 213 0.00 5.89 -2.83
N VAL A 214 -0.82 6.68 -2.11
CA VAL A 214 -1.68 7.69 -2.74
C VAL A 214 -0.86 8.71 -3.52
N ILE A 215 0.25 9.17 -2.96
CA ILE A 215 1.15 10.12 -3.60
C ILE A 215 1.75 9.50 -4.87
N SER A 216 2.33 8.31 -4.76
CA SER A 216 2.92 7.57 -5.89
C SER A 216 1.92 7.34 -7.01
N THR A 217 0.74 6.79 -6.70
CA THR A 217 -0.32 6.53 -7.70
C THR A 217 -0.85 7.83 -8.32
N SER A 218 -0.91 8.94 -7.55
CA SER A 218 -1.31 10.25 -8.09
C SER A 218 -0.27 10.80 -9.07
N LEU A 219 1.02 10.60 -8.83
CA LEU A 219 2.08 10.97 -9.77
C LEU A 219 2.00 10.14 -11.06
N VAL A 220 1.72 8.84 -10.94
CA VAL A 220 1.47 7.98 -12.11
C VAL A 220 0.27 8.48 -12.92
N LEU A 221 -0.82 8.86 -12.26
CA LEU A 221 -2.01 9.41 -12.90
C LEU A 221 -1.72 10.72 -13.63
N ILE A 222 -0.97 11.63 -13.01
CA ILE A 222 -0.56 12.90 -13.64
C ILE A 222 0.34 12.65 -14.85
N GLY A 223 1.27 11.71 -14.75
CA GLY A 223 2.17 11.36 -15.85
C GLY A 223 1.48 10.65 -17.03
N LEU A 224 0.26 10.12 -16.82
CA LEU A 224 -0.54 9.48 -17.85
C LEU A 224 -1.37 10.51 -18.66
N ILE A 225 -1.71 11.65 -18.09
CA ILE A 225 -2.51 12.72 -18.69
C ILE A 225 -1.64 13.70 -19.46
#